data_f646b0526543a5a88d4846e879eb09f2
#
_entry.id   f646b0526543a5a88d4846e879eb09f2
#
_cell.length_a   1.000
_cell.length_b   1.000
_cell.length_c   1.000
_cell.angle_alpha   90.00
_cell.angle_beta   90.00
_cell.angle_gamma   90.00
#
_symmetry.space_group_name_H-M   'P 1'
#
loop_
_entity.id
_entity.type
_entity.pdbx_description
1 polymer ?
#
loop_
_entity_poly.entity_id
_entity_poly.type
_entity_poly.pdbx_seq_one_letter_code
_entity_poly.pdbx_strand_id
1 'polypeptide(L)'
;MTRVSDYFGCLVFDDRVMKSRLSSKVYNSLKKTIDEGAQLDSSVANAVADAMKEWAIENGATHYTHWFQPLTGVTAEKHDGFITPAPDGGVMMDFSGKELIKGEPDASSFPSGGLRATFEARGYTAWDPTSYAFIKGKTLCIPTAFCSYGGEALDKKTPLLRSMEALNKQALRILKL
;
A
#
# COMPACT_ATOMS: atom_id res chain seq x y z
N MET A 1 -19.46 -9.78 -26.01
CA MET A 1 -19.75 -8.92 -24.85
C MET A 1 -18.77 -9.28 -23.75
N THR A 2 -17.96 -8.34 -23.29
CA THR A 2 -17.05 -8.53 -22.16
C THR A 2 -17.90 -8.65 -20.89
N ARG A 3 -17.69 -9.69 -20.11
CA ARG A 3 -18.44 -9.87 -18.85
C ARG A 3 -17.84 -8.95 -17.77
N VAL A 4 -18.64 -8.51 -16.80
CA VAL A 4 -18.16 -7.71 -15.67
C VAL A 4 -17.03 -8.44 -14.92
N SER A 5 -17.13 -9.76 -14.80
CA SER A 5 -16.11 -10.62 -14.21
C SER A 5 -14.74 -10.57 -14.88
N ASP A 6 -14.69 -10.15 -16.15
CA ASP A 6 -13.46 -10.15 -16.94
C ASP A 6 -12.60 -8.91 -16.68
N TYR A 7 -13.23 -7.81 -16.22
CA TYR A 7 -12.52 -6.56 -15.94
C TYR A 7 -12.63 -6.06 -14.49
N PHE A 8 -13.58 -6.56 -13.72
CA PHE A 8 -13.70 -6.17 -12.31
C PHE A 8 -12.52 -6.70 -11.51
N GLY A 9 -11.76 -5.79 -10.91
CA GLY A 9 -10.58 -6.15 -10.11
C GLY A 9 -9.37 -6.63 -10.91
N CYS A 10 -9.37 -6.54 -12.25
CA CYS A 10 -8.24 -6.98 -13.07
C CYS A 10 -6.95 -6.15 -12.83
N LEU A 11 -7.09 -4.91 -12.36
CA LEU A 11 -5.99 -4.01 -12.03
C LEU A 11 -5.77 -3.90 -10.51
N VAL A 12 -5.88 -5.01 -9.79
CA VAL A 12 -5.62 -5.12 -8.37
C VAL A 12 -4.47 -6.09 -8.13
N PHE A 13 -3.49 -5.68 -7.34
CA PHE A 13 -2.36 -6.51 -6.90
C PHE A 13 -2.83 -7.43 -5.77
N ASP A 14 -3.77 -8.32 -6.11
CA ASP A 14 -4.44 -9.22 -5.18
C ASP A 14 -3.56 -10.42 -4.79
N ASP A 15 -4.09 -11.26 -3.92
CA ASP A 15 -3.42 -12.46 -3.43
C ASP A 15 -2.98 -13.41 -4.56
N ARG A 16 -3.77 -13.50 -5.62
CA ARG A 16 -3.49 -14.32 -6.80
C ARG A 16 -2.28 -13.76 -7.57
N VAL A 17 -2.23 -12.45 -7.78
CA VAL A 17 -1.10 -11.76 -8.44
C VAL A 17 0.15 -11.88 -7.58
N MET A 18 0.05 -11.61 -6.29
CA MET A 18 1.17 -11.76 -5.35
C MET A 18 1.74 -13.17 -5.37
N LYS A 19 0.88 -14.18 -5.30
CA LYS A 19 1.31 -15.58 -5.32
C LYS A 19 2.00 -16.00 -6.61
N SER A 20 1.62 -15.39 -7.74
CA SER A 20 2.24 -15.69 -9.05
C SER A 20 3.58 -14.99 -9.26
N ARG A 21 3.84 -13.88 -8.55
CA ARG A 21 5.02 -13.03 -8.77
C ARG A 21 6.06 -13.12 -7.67
N LEU A 22 5.66 -13.49 -6.48
CA LEU A 22 6.57 -13.62 -5.34
C LEU A 22 7.09 -15.05 -5.22
N SER A 23 8.32 -15.20 -4.75
CA SER A 23 8.79 -16.52 -4.34
C SER A 23 7.92 -17.04 -3.18
N SER A 24 7.75 -18.35 -3.07
CA SER A 24 6.96 -18.96 -2.01
C SER A 24 7.38 -18.51 -0.61
N LYS A 25 8.70 -18.28 -0.40
CA LYS A 25 9.24 -17.80 0.87
C LYS A 25 8.75 -16.38 1.17
N VAL A 26 8.86 -15.47 0.22
CA VAL A 26 8.42 -14.07 0.36
C VAL A 26 6.92 -13.99 0.54
N TYR A 27 6.16 -14.71 -0.28
CA TYR A 27 4.71 -14.75 -0.18
C TYR A 27 4.23 -15.25 1.20
N ASN A 28 4.79 -16.35 1.69
CA ASN A 28 4.43 -16.89 3.00
C ASN A 28 4.81 -15.94 4.15
N SER A 29 5.95 -15.27 4.05
CA SER A 29 6.36 -14.27 5.04
C SER A 29 5.41 -13.07 5.04
N LEU A 30 5.02 -12.58 3.85
CA LEU A 30 4.03 -11.51 3.71
C LEU A 30 2.67 -11.93 4.31
N LYS A 31 2.19 -13.12 4.01
CA LYS A 31 0.93 -13.64 4.57
C LYS A 31 0.97 -13.73 6.08
N LYS A 32 2.06 -14.22 6.64
CA LYS A 32 2.25 -14.25 8.09
C LYS A 32 2.19 -12.84 8.69
N THR A 33 2.87 -11.88 8.08
CA THR A 33 2.83 -10.46 8.50
C THR A 33 1.41 -9.90 8.50
N ILE A 34 0.63 -10.20 7.44
CA ILE A 34 -0.78 -9.79 7.34
C ILE A 34 -1.62 -10.42 8.45
N ASP A 35 -1.45 -11.73 8.66
CA ASP A 35 -2.25 -12.50 9.63
C ASP A 35 -1.96 -12.12 11.08
N GLU A 36 -0.70 -11.83 11.39
CA GLU A 36 -0.25 -11.46 12.73
C GLU A 36 -0.35 -9.94 13.00
N GLY A 37 -0.55 -9.12 11.96
CA GLY A 37 -0.52 -7.66 12.07
C GLY A 37 0.87 -7.11 12.44
N ALA A 38 1.92 -7.87 12.11
CA ALA A 38 3.30 -7.52 12.41
C ALA A 38 3.85 -6.47 11.44
N GLN A 39 5.01 -5.92 11.76
CA GLN A 39 5.72 -5.02 10.86
C GLN A 39 6.34 -5.81 9.69
N LEU A 40 6.28 -5.24 8.49
CA LEU A 40 6.87 -5.84 7.30
C LEU A 40 8.40 -5.81 7.37
N ASP A 41 9.03 -6.95 7.19
CA ASP A 41 10.51 -7.04 7.09
C ASP A 41 11.02 -6.32 5.84
N SER A 42 12.16 -5.64 5.95
CA SER A 42 12.72 -4.84 4.85
C SER A 42 13.07 -5.66 3.60
N SER A 43 13.55 -6.87 3.76
CA SER A 43 13.87 -7.75 2.64
C SER A 43 12.62 -8.24 1.92
N VAL A 44 11.57 -8.53 2.68
CA VAL A 44 10.24 -8.89 2.14
C VAL A 44 9.63 -7.69 1.43
N ALA A 45 9.72 -6.50 2.04
CA ALA A 45 9.20 -5.25 1.45
C ALA A 45 9.87 -4.93 0.10
N ASN A 46 11.18 -5.09 -0.03
CA ASN A 46 11.88 -4.88 -1.29
C ASN A 46 11.38 -5.84 -2.38
N ALA A 47 11.28 -7.13 -2.07
CA ALA A 47 10.80 -8.12 -3.03
C ALA A 47 9.34 -7.87 -3.44
N VAL A 48 8.49 -7.42 -2.51
CA VAL A 48 7.10 -7.06 -2.81
C VAL A 48 7.04 -5.79 -3.65
N ALA A 49 7.86 -4.78 -3.33
CA ALA A 49 7.92 -3.53 -4.10
C ALA A 49 8.36 -3.78 -5.55
N ASP A 50 9.39 -4.58 -5.75
CA ASP A 50 9.85 -4.93 -7.10
C ASP A 50 8.77 -5.65 -7.91
N ALA A 51 8.12 -6.65 -7.33
CA ALA A 51 7.03 -7.37 -7.97
C ALA A 51 5.81 -6.46 -8.27
N MET A 52 5.50 -5.56 -7.35
CA MET A 52 4.40 -4.59 -7.49
C MET A 52 4.71 -3.57 -8.59
N LYS A 53 5.94 -3.05 -8.62
CA LYS A 53 6.43 -2.13 -9.66
C LYS A 53 6.37 -2.76 -11.04
N GLU A 54 6.95 -3.96 -11.20
CA GLU A 54 6.95 -4.68 -12.48
C GLU A 54 5.53 -4.93 -12.97
N TRP A 55 4.67 -5.43 -12.10
CA TRP A 55 3.27 -5.64 -12.41
C TRP A 55 2.55 -4.34 -12.83
N ALA A 56 2.81 -3.25 -12.11
CA ALA A 56 2.19 -1.96 -12.42
C ALA A 56 2.63 -1.43 -13.78
N ILE A 57 3.91 -1.51 -14.11
CA ILE A 57 4.46 -1.06 -15.40
C ILE A 57 3.92 -1.91 -16.55
N GLU A 58 3.85 -3.22 -16.41
CA GLU A 58 3.25 -4.12 -17.39
C GLU A 58 1.78 -3.80 -17.67
N ASN A 59 1.07 -3.27 -16.67
CA ASN A 59 -0.32 -2.81 -16.80
C ASN A 59 -0.44 -1.31 -17.13
N GLY A 60 0.64 -0.67 -17.59
CA GLY A 60 0.64 0.68 -18.14
C GLY A 60 0.72 1.80 -17.11
N ALA A 61 1.03 1.51 -15.85
CA ALA A 61 1.28 2.55 -14.86
C ALA A 61 2.64 3.21 -15.12
N THR A 62 2.68 4.53 -14.93
CA THR A 62 3.89 5.36 -15.07
C THR A 62 4.25 6.09 -13.78
N HIS A 63 3.33 6.13 -12.84
CA HIS A 63 3.44 6.81 -11.57
C HIS A 63 2.91 5.94 -10.45
N TYR A 64 3.25 6.29 -9.21
CA TYR A 64 2.67 5.72 -8.01
C TYR A 64 2.25 6.82 -7.04
N THR A 65 1.36 6.48 -6.14
CA THR A 65 0.93 7.35 -5.05
C THR A 65 0.62 6.54 -3.80
N HIS A 66 0.89 7.13 -2.65
CA HIS A 66 0.40 6.63 -1.39
C HIS A 66 -1.08 6.99 -1.26
N TRP A 67 -1.93 5.99 -1.35
CA TRP A 67 -3.37 6.13 -1.28
C TRP A 67 -3.83 6.08 0.17
N PHE A 68 -4.13 7.25 0.73
CA PHE A 68 -4.80 7.32 2.01
C PHE A 68 -6.28 7.10 1.80
N GLN A 69 -6.82 6.00 2.30
CA GLN A 69 -8.23 5.70 2.22
C GLN A 69 -9.06 6.86 2.76
N PRO A 70 -10.10 7.27 2.07
CA PRO A 70 -10.56 8.63 2.03
C PRO A 70 -11.05 9.13 3.36
N LEU A 71 -10.45 10.19 3.82
CA LEU A 71 -11.05 11.02 4.84
C LEU A 71 -12.22 11.83 4.27
N THR A 72 -12.26 12.06 2.94
CA THR A 72 -13.26 12.95 2.32
C THR A 72 -13.65 12.57 0.89
N GLY A 73 -13.19 11.46 0.35
CA GLY A 73 -13.34 11.15 -1.07
C GLY A 73 -12.39 11.88 -2.01
N VAL A 74 -11.64 12.85 -1.48
CA VAL A 74 -10.55 13.54 -2.16
C VAL A 74 -9.25 13.06 -1.51
N THR A 75 -8.41 12.38 -2.25
CA THR A 75 -7.06 12.02 -1.82
C THR A 75 -6.13 13.17 -2.12
N ALA A 76 -5.28 13.53 -1.15
CA ALA A 76 -4.08 14.29 -1.45
C ALA A 76 -3.14 13.31 -2.19
N GLU A 77 -3.07 13.46 -3.49
CA GLU A 77 -2.28 12.59 -4.33
C GLU A 77 -0.94 13.30 -4.60
N LYS A 78 0.11 12.82 -3.96
CA LYS A 78 1.46 13.10 -4.42
C LYS A 78 1.81 11.99 -5.40
N HIS A 79 1.80 12.31 -6.69
CA HIS A 79 2.18 11.39 -7.73
C HIS A 79 3.69 11.44 -7.92
N ASP A 80 4.34 10.34 -7.62
CA ASP A 80 5.76 10.15 -7.90
C ASP A 80 5.93 9.28 -9.16
N GLY A 81 6.83 9.67 -10.05
CA GLY A 81 7.17 8.84 -11.21
C GLY A 81 7.98 7.63 -10.79
N PHE A 82 7.83 6.52 -11.51
CA PHE A 82 8.72 5.38 -11.34
C PHE A 82 10.16 5.65 -11.80
N ILE A 83 10.38 6.78 -12.46
CA ILE A 83 11.64 7.12 -13.13
C ILE A 83 12.25 8.34 -12.47
N THR A 84 13.50 8.22 -12.04
CA THR A 84 14.33 9.31 -11.51
C THR A 84 15.54 9.52 -12.42
N PRO A 85 15.95 10.79 -12.69
CA PRO A 85 17.17 11.06 -13.43
C PRO A 85 18.38 10.44 -12.72
N ALA A 86 19.20 9.70 -13.48
CA ALA A 86 20.45 9.18 -12.97
C ALA A 86 21.58 10.22 -13.11
N PRO A 87 22.61 10.19 -12.25
CA PRO A 87 23.73 11.13 -12.30
C PRO A 87 24.52 11.15 -13.61
N ASP A 88 24.46 10.06 -14.36
CA ASP A 88 25.11 9.87 -15.66
C ASP A 88 24.30 10.38 -16.86
N GLY A 89 23.14 11.03 -16.58
CA GLY A 89 22.22 11.51 -17.61
C GLY A 89 21.24 10.45 -18.11
N GLY A 90 21.28 9.25 -17.55
CA GLY A 90 20.28 8.20 -17.79
C GLY A 90 19.05 8.36 -16.88
N VAL A 91 18.28 7.28 -16.77
CA VAL A 91 17.11 7.19 -15.87
C VAL A 91 17.22 5.94 -15.01
N MET A 92 16.84 6.07 -13.75
CA MET A 92 16.72 4.95 -12.81
C MET A 92 15.27 4.69 -12.48
N MET A 93 14.94 3.43 -12.23
CA MET A 93 13.66 3.07 -11.66
C MET A 93 13.74 3.25 -10.14
N ASP A 94 12.96 4.21 -9.62
CA ASP A 94 12.99 4.59 -8.21
C ASP A 94 11.70 4.18 -7.51
N PHE A 95 11.60 2.91 -7.18
CA PHE A 95 10.54 2.37 -6.34
C PHE A 95 11.08 1.16 -5.59
N SER A 96 11.10 1.24 -4.28
CA SER A 96 11.69 0.21 -3.43
C SER A 96 10.82 -0.09 -2.21
N GLY A 97 11.23 -1.07 -1.42
CA GLY A 97 10.55 -1.41 -0.17
C GLY A 97 10.45 -0.26 0.84
N LYS A 98 11.24 0.80 0.70
CA LYS A 98 11.12 2.00 1.53
C LYS A 98 9.74 2.64 1.40
N GLU A 99 9.18 2.61 0.19
CA GLU A 99 7.84 3.15 -0.09
C GLU A 99 6.73 2.35 0.60
N LEU A 100 7.01 1.11 0.96
CA LEU A 100 6.06 0.22 1.63
C LEU A 100 6.21 0.20 3.15
N ILE A 101 7.44 0.37 3.68
CA ILE A 101 7.69 0.19 5.10
C ILE A 101 7.46 1.48 5.89
N LYS A 102 8.11 2.55 5.50
CA LYS A 102 8.15 3.78 6.28
C LYS A 102 8.55 4.95 5.41
N GLY A 103 7.55 5.66 4.90
CA GLY A 103 7.74 6.97 4.30
C GLY A 103 7.65 8.06 5.36
N GLU A 104 8.39 9.15 5.19
CA GLU A 104 8.16 10.41 5.90
C GLU A 104 7.39 11.34 4.95
N PRO A 105 6.05 11.28 4.94
CA PRO A 105 5.30 12.22 4.11
C PRO A 105 5.41 13.60 4.70
N ASP A 106 5.51 14.57 3.82
CA ASP A 106 5.23 15.94 4.19
C ASP A 106 3.78 16.02 4.72
N ALA A 107 3.60 16.64 5.88
CA ALA A 107 2.28 16.83 6.49
C ALA A 107 1.30 17.59 5.56
N SER A 108 1.80 18.34 4.58
CA SER A 108 1.01 18.96 3.51
C SER A 108 0.28 17.96 2.61
N SER A 109 0.68 16.68 2.63
CA SER A 109 0.05 15.59 1.89
C SER A 109 -1.28 15.13 2.50
N PHE A 110 -1.66 15.63 3.69
CA PHE A 110 -2.91 15.27 4.33
C PHE A 110 -4.09 16.13 3.86
N PRO A 111 -5.23 15.50 3.50
CA PRO A 111 -6.44 16.22 3.10
C PRO A 111 -6.98 17.17 4.18
N SER A 112 -6.61 16.96 5.44
CA SER A 112 -7.02 17.80 6.57
C SER A 112 -6.31 19.15 6.64
N GLY A 113 -5.39 19.45 5.71
CA GLY A 113 -4.71 20.77 5.64
C GLY A 113 -3.95 21.15 6.91
N GLY A 114 -3.51 20.13 7.67
CA GLY A 114 -2.73 20.36 8.87
C GLY A 114 -3.56 20.80 10.07
N LEU A 115 -4.37 19.91 10.58
CA LEU A 115 -4.66 20.00 12.01
C LEU A 115 -3.32 20.03 12.72
N ARG A 116 -3.10 21.06 13.54
CA ARG A 116 -1.82 21.36 14.21
C ARG A 116 -1.14 20.15 14.87
N ALA A 117 -1.95 19.18 15.32
CA ALA A 117 -1.47 17.92 15.88
C ALA A 117 -0.77 16.99 14.87
N THR A 118 -1.13 17.06 13.58
CA THR A 118 -0.47 16.28 12.52
C THR A 118 0.72 17.02 11.93
N PHE A 119 0.78 18.34 12.08
CA PHE A 119 1.87 19.17 11.62
C PHE A 119 3.10 19.07 12.52
N GLU A 120 2.93 18.89 13.82
CA GLU A 120 4.00 18.76 14.79
C GLU A 120 4.42 17.29 15.04
N ALA A 121 3.52 16.35 14.81
CA ALA A 121 3.84 14.95 14.84
C ALA A 121 4.50 14.54 13.53
N ARG A 122 5.78 14.22 13.54
CA ARG A 122 6.40 13.50 12.41
C ARG A 122 5.66 12.18 12.24
N GLY A 123 4.73 12.17 11.30
CA GLY A 123 3.99 10.98 10.96
C GLY A 123 4.78 10.14 9.96
N TYR A 124 4.51 8.87 9.99
CA TYR A 124 5.08 7.90 9.08
C TYR A 124 3.95 7.25 8.30
N THR A 125 4.21 7.01 7.03
CA THR A 125 3.31 6.23 6.19
C THR A 125 3.84 4.82 6.07
N ALA A 126 2.94 3.86 6.12
CA ALA A 126 3.27 2.48 5.84
C ALA A 126 2.18 1.87 4.96
N TRP A 127 2.57 1.04 4.00
CA TRP A 127 1.58 0.25 3.28
C TRP A 127 0.76 -0.58 4.26
N ASP A 128 -0.54 -0.56 4.09
CA ASP A 128 -1.43 -1.47 4.78
C ASP A 128 -1.60 -2.74 3.92
N PRO A 129 -0.88 -3.83 4.23
CA PRO A 129 -0.89 -5.02 3.41
C PRO A 129 -2.21 -5.82 3.49
N THR A 130 -3.13 -5.43 4.37
CA THR A 130 -4.51 -5.95 4.38
C THR A 130 -5.37 -5.36 3.27
N SER A 131 -4.88 -4.28 2.64
CA SER A 131 -5.53 -3.60 1.52
C SER A 131 -4.67 -3.73 0.28
N TYR A 132 -5.23 -4.26 -0.78
CA TYR A 132 -4.49 -4.48 -2.02
C TYR A 132 -4.16 -3.18 -2.73
N ALA A 133 -2.94 -3.05 -3.24
CA ALA A 133 -2.59 -2.00 -4.18
C ALA A 133 -3.35 -2.20 -5.50
N PHE A 134 -3.64 -1.12 -6.20
CA PHE A 134 -4.42 -1.15 -7.43
C PHE A 134 -3.98 -0.06 -8.40
N ILE A 135 -4.29 -0.22 -9.67
CA ILE A 135 -4.01 0.79 -10.68
C ILE A 135 -5.28 1.57 -11.00
N LYS A 136 -5.19 2.89 -10.96
CA LYS A 136 -6.22 3.83 -11.40
C LYS A 136 -5.65 4.72 -12.50
N GLY A 137 -6.14 4.56 -13.72
CA GLY A 137 -5.56 5.23 -14.88
C GLY A 137 -4.13 4.75 -15.15
N LYS A 138 -3.15 5.62 -14.99
CA LYS A 138 -1.72 5.32 -15.13
C LYS A 138 -0.96 5.37 -13.81
N THR A 139 -1.67 5.31 -12.69
CA THR A 139 -1.08 5.46 -11.36
C THR A 139 -1.30 4.22 -10.53
N LEU A 140 -0.23 3.67 -9.98
CA LEU A 140 -0.29 2.66 -8.93
C LEU A 140 -0.67 3.33 -7.61
N CYS A 141 -1.80 2.94 -7.05
CA CYS A 141 -2.30 3.42 -5.77
C CYS A 141 -1.96 2.40 -4.68
N ILE A 142 -1.21 2.84 -3.68
CA ILE A 142 -0.74 2.00 -2.57
C ILE A 142 -1.55 2.38 -1.33
N PRO A 143 -2.48 1.53 -0.87
CA PRO A 143 -3.23 1.79 0.35
C PRO A 143 -2.29 1.96 1.53
N THR A 144 -2.36 3.10 2.18
CA THR A 144 -1.37 3.54 3.16
C THR A 144 -2.04 3.92 4.45
N ALA A 145 -1.46 3.45 5.55
CA ALA A 145 -1.80 3.86 6.90
C ALA A 145 -0.87 4.98 7.35
N PHE A 146 -1.40 5.91 8.12
CA PHE A 146 -0.62 6.94 8.79
C PHE A 146 -0.42 6.57 10.25
N CYS A 147 0.83 6.54 10.69
CA CYS A 147 1.17 6.11 12.03
C CYS A 147 2.22 7.03 12.69
N SER A 148 2.25 7.02 14.01
CA SER A 148 3.31 7.63 14.80
C SER A 148 4.63 6.87 14.68
N TYR A 149 5.71 7.43 15.23
CA TYR A 149 7.00 6.73 15.30
C TYR A 149 6.89 5.37 16.01
N GLY A 150 6.04 5.27 17.03
CA GLY A 150 5.77 4.04 17.77
C GLY A 150 4.88 3.03 17.05
N GLY A 151 4.37 3.37 15.86
CA GLY A 151 3.48 2.50 15.09
C GLY A 151 2.00 2.64 15.41
N GLU A 152 1.62 3.62 16.24
CA GLU A 152 0.21 3.91 16.53
C GLU A 152 -0.46 4.53 15.29
N ALA A 153 -1.60 3.97 14.87
CA ALA A 153 -2.36 4.51 13.76
C ALA A 153 -2.95 5.89 14.12
N LEU A 154 -2.63 6.88 13.32
CA LEU A 154 -3.12 8.26 13.49
C LEU A 154 -4.32 8.58 12.60
N ASP A 155 -4.59 7.75 11.60
CA ASP A 155 -5.80 7.85 10.79
C ASP A 155 -6.98 7.11 11.44
N LYS A 156 -8.19 7.54 11.12
CA LYS A 156 -9.41 6.96 11.71
C LYS A 156 -9.85 5.64 11.07
N LYS A 157 -9.36 5.32 9.89
CA LYS A 157 -9.84 4.19 9.11
C LYS A 157 -9.05 2.92 9.32
N THR A 158 -7.74 3.02 9.49
CA THR A 158 -6.91 1.85 9.75
C THR A 158 -7.38 1.08 10.99
N PRO A 159 -7.66 1.72 12.15
CA PRO A 159 -8.25 1.01 13.30
C PRO A 159 -9.60 0.38 12.98
N LEU A 160 -10.46 1.06 12.23
CA LEU A 160 -11.77 0.54 11.84
C LEU A 160 -11.63 -0.70 10.95
N LEU A 161 -10.83 -0.65 9.90
CA LEU A 161 -10.60 -1.78 8.99
C LEU A 161 -9.99 -2.98 9.73
N ARG A 162 -9.03 -2.74 10.61
CA ARG A 162 -8.45 -3.78 11.47
C ARG A 162 -9.46 -4.39 12.42
N SER A 163 -10.34 -3.58 13.00
CA SER A 163 -11.41 -4.10 13.87
C SER A 163 -12.43 -4.94 13.10
N MET A 164 -12.77 -4.56 11.89
CA MET A 164 -13.65 -5.34 11.01
C MET A 164 -13.01 -6.68 10.63
N GLU A 165 -11.74 -6.68 10.30
CA GLU A 165 -11.00 -7.91 9.99
C GLU A 165 -10.89 -8.83 11.22
N ALA A 166 -10.60 -8.27 12.40
CA ALA A 166 -10.60 -9.04 13.64
C ALA A 166 -11.97 -9.65 13.95
N LEU A 167 -13.04 -8.87 13.75
CA LEU A 167 -14.41 -9.36 13.90
C LEU A 167 -14.71 -10.49 12.93
N ASN A 168 -14.36 -10.33 11.65
CA ASN A 168 -14.54 -11.35 10.63
C ASN A 168 -13.82 -12.64 11.00
N LYS A 169 -12.55 -12.59 11.39
CA LYS A 169 -11.78 -13.74 11.84
C LYS A 169 -12.44 -14.46 13.03
N GLN A 170 -12.93 -13.73 14.01
CA GLN A 170 -13.60 -14.34 15.16
C GLN A 170 -14.97 -14.93 14.79
N ALA A 171 -15.74 -14.26 13.93
CA ALA A 171 -17.02 -14.78 13.47
C ALA A 171 -16.83 -16.11 12.71
N LEU A 172 -15.91 -16.17 11.76
CA LEU A 172 -15.58 -17.39 11.02
C LEU A 172 -15.13 -18.53 11.96
N ARG A 173 -14.30 -18.20 12.94
CA ARG A 173 -13.85 -19.17 13.95
C ARG A 173 -15.02 -19.75 14.78
N ILE A 174 -15.99 -18.91 15.18
CA ILE A 174 -17.16 -19.33 15.95
C ILE A 174 -18.08 -20.19 15.07
N LEU A 175 -18.28 -19.79 13.83
CA LEU A 175 -19.11 -20.50 12.86
C LEU A 175 -18.44 -21.78 12.33
N LYS A 176 -17.16 -22.00 12.65
CA LYS A 176 -16.37 -23.15 12.16
C LYS A 176 -16.32 -23.24 10.62
N LEU A 177 -16.28 -22.09 9.96
CA LEU A 177 -16.14 -21.95 8.51
C LEU A 177 -14.68 -21.76 8.10
#